data_8e722e4dab10c3286199abbbd50ea837
#
_entry.id   8e722e4dab10c3286199abbbd50ea837
#
_cell.length_a   1.000
_cell.length_b   1.000
_cell.length_c   1.000
_cell.angle_alpha   90.00
_cell.angle_beta   90.00
_cell.angle_gamma   90.00
#
_symmetry.space_group_name_H-M   'P 1'
#
loop_
_entity.id
_entity.type
_entity.pdbx_description
1 polymer ?
#
loop_
_entity_poly.entity_id
_entity_poly.type
_entity_poly.pdbx_seq_one_letter_code
_entity_poly.pdbx_strand_id
1 'polypeptide(L)' 'MAESVYKIIELVGTSDQSWEKAAAAAVQRASESLRDLRVAEVTQMDLVLENGQVTAYRSKVKVSFKYEGG' A
#
# COMPACT_ATOMS: atom_id res chain seq x y z
N MET A 1 -6.41 -13.56 24.58
CA MET A 1 -7.60 -12.80 24.24
C MET A 1 -7.93 -12.99 22.77
N ALA A 2 -9.19 -13.16 22.48
CA ALA A 2 -9.63 -13.34 21.10
C ALA A 2 -9.70 -12.02 20.33
N GLU A 3 -9.90 -10.94 21.05
CA GLU A 3 -10.08 -9.63 20.41
C GLU A 3 -8.75 -8.98 20.07
N SER A 4 -8.71 -8.33 18.91
CA SER A 4 -7.54 -7.61 18.46
C SER A 4 -7.98 -6.29 17.83
N VAL A 5 -7.09 -5.32 17.86
CA VAL A 5 -7.36 -4.01 17.28
C VAL A 5 -6.24 -3.70 16.29
N TYR A 6 -6.61 -3.19 15.14
CA TYR A 6 -5.66 -2.85 14.09
C TYR A 6 -5.75 -1.38 13.74
N LYS A 7 -4.66 -0.83 13.35
CA LYS A 7 -4.59 0.53 12.83
C LYS A 7 -4.34 0.45 11.34
N ILE A 8 -4.89 1.39 10.59
CA ILE A 8 -4.78 1.39 9.13
C ILE A 8 -4.16 2.68 8.68
N ILE A 9 -3.20 2.58 7.76
CA ILE A 9 -2.67 3.74 7.06
C ILE A 9 -2.91 3.55 5.58
N GLU A 10 -2.90 4.67 4.85
CA GLU A 10 -3.14 4.65 3.41
C GLU A 10 -1.92 5.18 2.69
N LEU A 11 -1.49 4.47 1.67
CA LEU A 11 -0.31 4.81 0.88
C LEU A 11 -0.63 4.70 -0.60
N VAL A 12 0.13 5.41 -1.42
CA VAL A 12 0.07 5.26 -2.86
C VAL A 12 1.46 4.85 -3.34
N GLY A 13 1.53 3.69 -3.98
CA GLY A 13 2.75 3.24 -4.60
C GLY A 13 2.70 3.50 -6.10
N THR A 14 3.87 3.67 -6.69
CA THR A 14 3.98 3.83 -8.14
C THR A 14 5.01 2.86 -8.68
N SER A 15 4.81 2.45 -9.93
CA SER A 15 5.76 1.60 -10.64
C SER A 15 5.62 1.88 -12.13
N ASP A 16 6.73 1.78 -12.84
CA ASP A 16 6.67 1.88 -14.30
C ASP A 16 6.42 0.53 -14.95
N GLN A 17 6.17 -0.52 -14.15
CA GLN A 17 6.03 -1.87 -14.67
C GLN A 17 4.64 -2.47 -14.45
N SER A 18 4.07 -2.33 -13.26
CA SER A 18 2.77 -2.95 -12.99
C SER A 18 2.15 -2.39 -11.72
N TRP A 19 0.82 -2.63 -11.59
CA TRP A 19 0.11 -2.29 -10.37
C TRP A 19 0.57 -3.14 -9.19
N GLU A 20 0.86 -4.41 -9.44
CA GLU A 20 1.34 -5.30 -8.39
C GLU A 20 2.65 -4.80 -7.81
N LYS A 21 3.55 -4.35 -8.68
CA LYS A 21 4.83 -3.81 -8.20
C LYS A 21 4.65 -2.50 -7.49
N ALA A 22 3.69 -1.68 -7.95
CA ALA A 22 3.36 -0.45 -7.27
C ALA A 22 2.85 -0.72 -5.85
N ALA A 23 1.94 -1.68 -5.71
CA ALA A 23 1.41 -2.04 -4.40
C ALA A 23 2.50 -2.62 -3.51
N ALA A 24 3.33 -3.50 -4.06
CA ALA A 24 4.42 -4.12 -3.29
C ALA A 24 5.42 -3.06 -2.82
N ALA A 25 5.69 -2.06 -3.65
CA ALA A 25 6.61 -0.97 -3.27
C ALA A 25 6.06 -0.20 -2.07
N ALA A 26 4.75 0.07 -2.07
CA ALA A 26 4.14 0.79 -0.96
C ALA A 26 4.24 -0.02 0.33
N VAL A 27 3.94 -1.32 0.26
CA VAL A 27 4.00 -2.19 1.43
C VAL A 27 5.43 -2.30 1.94
N GLN A 28 6.39 -2.46 1.03
CA GLN A 28 7.78 -2.58 1.43
C GLN A 28 8.27 -1.31 2.13
N ARG A 29 7.87 -0.14 1.62
CA ARG A 29 8.26 1.11 2.25
C ARG A 29 7.64 1.22 3.64
N ALA A 30 6.39 0.82 3.79
CA ALA A 30 5.73 0.85 5.09
C ALA A 30 6.43 -0.07 6.09
N SER A 31 6.91 -1.22 5.62
CA SER A 31 7.56 -2.20 6.50
C SER A 31 8.90 -1.71 7.03
N GLU A 32 9.47 -0.66 6.43
CA GLU A 32 10.73 -0.10 6.93
C GLU A 32 10.54 0.68 8.22
N SER A 33 9.34 1.18 8.48
CA SER A 33 9.11 2.01 9.66
C SER A 33 8.01 1.48 10.57
N LEU A 34 7.21 0.52 10.10
CA LEU A 34 6.12 -0.04 10.89
C LEU A 34 6.34 -1.53 11.10
N ARG A 35 5.85 -2.02 12.24
CA ARG A 35 5.97 -3.44 12.58
C ARG A 35 4.63 -4.12 12.47
N ASP A 36 4.67 -5.43 12.32
CA ASP A 36 3.48 -6.29 12.36
C ASP A 36 2.45 -5.91 11.33
N LEU A 37 2.91 -5.63 10.10
CA LEU A 37 1.98 -5.44 8.99
C LEU A 37 1.25 -6.76 8.75
N ARG A 38 -0.07 -6.70 8.62
CA ARG A 38 -0.89 -7.91 8.53
C ARG A 38 -1.60 -8.05 7.21
N VAL A 39 -2.24 -6.98 6.74
CA VAL A 39 -3.02 -7.03 5.53
C VAL A 39 -2.79 -5.75 4.75
N ALA A 40 -2.64 -5.89 3.45
CA ALA A 40 -2.59 -4.76 2.54
C ALA A 40 -3.70 -4.94 1.52
N GLU A 41 -4.59 -3.96 1.46
CA GLU A 41 -5.72 -4.01 0.55
C GLU A 41 -5.53 -2.96 -0.53
N VAL A 42 -5.54 -3.38 -1.78
CA VAL A 42 -5.49 -2.43 -2.90
C VAL A 42 -6.91 -1.91 -3.11
N THR A 43 -7.09 -0.62 -2.87
CA THR A 43 -8.42 -0.03 -2.93
C THR A 43 -8.69 0.70 -4.23
N GLN A 44 -7.62 1.09 -4.94
CA GLN A 44 -7.79 1.86 -6.16
C GLN A 44 -6.54 1.72 -7.00
N MET A 45 -6.73 1.64 -8.31
CA MET A 45 -5.62 1.58 -9.26
C MET A 45 -5.87 2.63 -10.32
N ASP A 46 -4.81 3.33 -10.71
CA ASP A 46 -4.93 4.29 -11.79
C ASP A 46 -3.63 4.36 -12.57
N LEU A 47 -3.61 5.21 -13.56
CA LEU A 47 -2.49 5.33 -14.49
C LEU A 47 -2.07 6.78 -14.57
N VAL A 48 -0.76 6.99 -14.67
CA VAL A 48 -0.22 8.30 -14.97
C VAL A 48 -0.01 8.37 -16.46
N LEU A 49 -0.51 9.43 -17.08
CA LEU A 49 -0.44 9.60 -18.52
C LEU A 49 0.37 10.85 -18.86
N GLU A 50 1.19 10.73 -19.89
CA GLU A 50 1.87 11.87 -20.49
C GLU A 50 1.75 11.76 -21.98
N ASN A 51 1.23 12.81 -22.59
CA ASN A 51 1.01 12.85 -24.05
C ASN A 51 0.22 11.64 -24.53
N GLY A 52 -0.79 11.23 -23.75
CA GLY A 52 -1.66 10.11 -24.10
C GLY A 52 -1.06 8.74 -23.90
N GLN A 53 0.10 8.66 -23.28
CA GLN A 53 0.76 7.37 -23.05
C GLN A 53 0.90 7.09 -21.57
N VAL A 54 0.81 5.81 -21.21
CA VAL A 54 0.97 5.39 -19.83
C VAL A 54 2.45 5.45 -19.47
N THR A 55 2.78 6.23 -18.44
CA THR A 55 4.15 6.32 -17.96
C THR A 55 4.35 5.65 -16.61
N ALA A 56 3.26 5.43 -15.87
CA ALA A 56 3.37 4.77 -14.58
C ALA A 56 2.02 4.18 -14.17
N TYR A 57 2.11 3.19 -13.31
CA TYR A 57 0.96 2.53 -12.68
C TYR A 57 0.95 2.94 -11.22
N ARG A 58 -0.23 3.26 -10.69
CA ARG A 58 -0.35 3.64 -9.29
C ARG A 58 -1.36 2.73 -8.59
N SER A 59 -1.01 2.33 -7.38
CA SER A 59 -1.92 1.53 -6.55
C SER A 59 -2.08 2.24 -5.21
N LYS A 60 -3.34 2.46 -4.83
CA LYS A 60 -3.67 2.99 -3.51
C LYS A 60 -3.89 1.81 -2.59
N VAL A 61 -3.19 1.78 -1.47
CA VAL A 61 -3.14 0.61 -0.59
C VAL A 61 -3.47 1.04 0.83
N LYS A 62 -4.40 0.33 1.45
CA LYS A 62 -4.63 0.44 2.88
C LYS A 62 -3.89 -0.70 3.56
N VAL A 63 -2.97 -0.33 4.44
CA VAL A 63 -2.15 -1.31 5.14
C VAL A 63 -2.56 -1.32 6.60
N SER A 64 -2.88 -2.50 7.11
CA SER A 64 -3.26 -2.65 8.51
C SER A 64 -2.12 -3.31 9.29
N PHE A 65 -1.94 -2.85 10.51
CA PHE A 65 -0.96 -3.45 11.41
C PHE A 65 -1.57 -3.49 12.79
N LYS A 66 -1.07 -4.43 13.58
CA LYS A 66 -1.63 -4.64 14.90
C LYS A 66 -1.34 -3.43 15.79
N TYR A 67 -2.38 -2.93 16.42
CA TYR A 67 -2.27 -1.78 17.31
C TYR A 67 -1.84 -2.27 18.70
N GLU A 68 -0.62 -1.87 19.07
CA GLU A 68 -0.05 -2.29 20.34
C GLU A 68 -0.05 -1.15 21.36
N GLY A 69 -0.66 -0.06 21.03
CA GLY A 69 -0.66 1.11 21.88
C GLY A 69 -1.19 0.77 23.25
N GLY A 70 -0.38 0.81 24.18
CA GLY A 70 -0.73 0.38 25.51
C GLY A 70 -1.21 1.48 26.40
#